data_a3acf612981d00fd9fad21a5475da161
#
_entry.id   a3acf612981d00fd9fad21a5475da161
#
_cell.length_a   1.000
_cell.length_b   1.000
_cell.length_c   1.000
_cell.angle_alpha   90.00
_cell.angle_beta   90.00
_cell.angle_gamma   90.00
#
_symmetry.space_group_name_H-M   'P 1'
#
loop_
_entity.id
_entity.type
_entity.pdbx_description
1 polymer ?
#
loop_
_entity_poly.entity_id
_entity_poly.type
_entity_poly.pdbx_seq_one_letter_code
_entity_poly.pdbx_strand_id
1 'polypeptide(L)'
;MFLFPVRFGALILLAACTASVFADDATKERPGLAFRLAEPERADGMVEAVVPNDGSTIFLHPDDVLTDKDVTSVTFGRDENGGVDVTIRIEGAAAKRLAAATKAHINKRMAILLDDKVITAPVIRSEISDQARITGRFSNAELLRMFSALVLHSSSTEQVK
;
A
#
# COMPACT_ATOMS: atom_id res chain seq x y z
N MET A 1 -37.17 -17.55 75.50
CA MET A 1 -36.10 -16.83 76.14
C MET A 1 -34.81 -17.41 75.64
N PHE A 2 -34.28 -16.86 74.59
CA PHE A 2 -32.88 -16.88 74.18
C PHE A 2 -32.75 -16.04 72.91
N LEU A 3 -32.11 -14.87 73.07
CA LEU A 3 -31.71 -13.95 72.03
C LEU A 3 -30.54 -14.50 71.23
N PHE A 4 -30.63 -14.46 69.91
CA PHE A 4 -29.47 -14.59 69.03
C PHE A 4 -29.33 -13.31 68.19
N PRO A 5 -28.17 -12.65 68.14
CA PRO A 5 -27.95 -11.47 67.32
C PRO A 5 -27.63 -11.88 65.90
N VAL A 6 -28.36 -11.31 64.95
CA VAL A 6 -28.07 -11.37 63.50
C VAL A 6 -26.86 -10.52 63.17
N ARG A 7 -25.78 -11.18 62.71
CA ARG A 7 -24.61 -10.47 62.18
C ARG A 7 -24.84 -10.17 60.69
N PHE A 8 -25.02 -8.88 60.38
CA PHE A 8 -25.00 -8.42 59.00
C PHE A 8 -23.57 -8.49 58.47
N GLY A 9 -23.32 -9.40 57.55
CA GLY A 9 -22.11 -9.43 56.72
C GLY A 9 -22.32 -8.57 55.50
N ALA A 10 -21.65 -7.42 55.43
CA ALA A 10 -21.62 -6.59 54.25
C ALA A 10 -20.74 -7.25 53.15
N LEU A 11 -21.39 -7.71 52.11
CA LEU A 11 -20.69 -8.21 50.90
C LEU A 11 -20.34 -7.02 50.03
N ILE A 12 -19.08 -6.62 50.05
CA ILE A 12 -18.55 -5.58 49.13
C ILE A 12 -18.28 -6.26 47.81
N LEU A 13 -19.16 -6.02 46.82
CA LEU A 13 -18.94 -6.45 45.44
C LEU A 13 -17.95 -5.49 44.78
N LEU A 14 -16.69 -5.90 44.69
CA LEU A 14 -15.68 -5.17 43.91
C LEU A 14 -15.92 -5.44 42.42
N ALA A 15 -16.59 -4.49 41.74
CA ALA A 15 -16.71 -4.52 40.30
C ALA A 15 -15.35 -4.17 39.68
N ALA A 16 -14.60 -5.19 39.26
CA ALA A 16 -13.42 -5.01 38.44
C ALA A 16 -13.85 -4.56 37.04
N CYS A 17 -13.76 -3.26 36.79
CA CYS A 17 -13.91 -2.66 35.48
C CYS A 17 -12.68 -3.03 34.65
N THR A 18 -12.75 -4.14 33.89
CA THR A 18 -11.73 -4.46 32.89
C THR A 18 -11.92 -3.48 31.73
N ALA A 19 -11.15 -2.40 31.74
CA ALA A 19 -10.97 -1.56 30.58
C ALA A 19 -10.28 -2.42 29.51
N SER A 20 -11.03 -2.88 28.53
CA SER A 20 -10.49 -3.43 27.29
C SER A 20 -9.74 -2.29 26.61
N VAL A 21 -8.43 -2.29 26.76
CA VAL A 21 -7.54 -1.50 25.93
C VAL A 21 -7.68 -2.07 24.54
N PHE A 22 -8.52 -1.45 23.71
CA PHE A 22 -8.40 -1.59 22.28
C PHE A 22 -7.04 -1.01 21.94
N ALA A 23 -6.03 -1.87 21.78
CA ALA A 23 -4.80 -1.50 21.14
C ALA A 23 -5.20 -1.06 19.73
N ASP A 24 -5.25 0.24 19.55
CA ASP A 24 -5.32 0.89 18.26
C ASP A 24 -4.04 0.48 17.52
N ASP A 25 -4.18 -0.47 16.58
CA ASP A 25 -3.13 -0.88 15.65
C ASP A 25 -2.97 0.23 14.59
N ALA A 26 -2.87 1.45 15.06
CA ALA A 26 -2.69 2.63 14.28
C ALA A 26 -1.24 3.06 14.30
N THR A 27 -0.36 2.29 13.64
CA THR A 27 0.79 2.90 12.95
C THR A 27 1.58 1.86 12.14
N LYS A 28 0.91 1.10 11.30
CA LYS A 28 1.58 0.63 10.12
C LYS A 28 1.66 1.87 9.22
N GLU A 29 2.82 2.52 9.17
CA GLU A 29 3.11 3.53 8.15
C GLU A 29 2.79 2.88 6.80
N ARG A 30 1.67 3.27 6.22
CA ARG A 30 1.24 2.75 4.94
C ARG A 30 2.19 3.32 3.91
N PRO A 31 2.80 2.49 3.07
CA PRO A 31 3.64 3.01 2.01
C PRO A 31 2.81 3.98 1.17
N GLY A 32 3.33 5.18 0.93
CA GLY A 32 2.62 6.16 0.12
C GLY A 32 2.36 5.65 -1.30
N LEU A 33 3.31 4.91 -1.88
CA LEU A 33 3.20 4.27 -3.19
C LEU A 33 3.58 2.80 -3.09
N ALA A 34 2.76 1.90 -3.66
CA ALA A 34 3.03 0.46 -3.72
C ALA A 34 2.67 -0.12 -5.09
N PHE A 35 3.35 -1.19 -5.47
CA PHE A 35 3.13 -1.94 -6.70
C PHE A 35 2.83 -3.39 -6.33
N ARG A 36 1.65 -3.89 -6.73
CA ARG A 36 1.20 -5.26 -6.48
C ARG A 36 0.83 -5.96 -7.77
N LEU A 37 1.11 -7.24 -7.84
CA LEU A 37 0.55 -8.07 -8.90
C LEU A 37 -0.96 -8.18 -8.73
N ALA A 38 -1.67 -8.25 -9.85
CA ALA A 38 -3.12 -8.34 -9.86
C ALA A 38 -3.61 -9.33 -10.90
N GLU A 39 -4.61 -10.13 -10.50
CA GLU A 39 -5.22 -11.18 -11.31
C GLU A 39 -6.67 -10.81 -11.64
N PRO A 40 -7.22 -11.34 -12.76
CA PRO A 40 -8.64 -11.17 -13.10
C PRO A 40 -9.56 -12.08 -12.27
N GLU A 41 -9.02 -13.15 -11.69
CA GLU A 41 -9.74 -14.14 -10.91
C GLU A 41 -9.24 -14.17 -9.47
N ARG A 42 -10.17 -14.43 -8.55
CA ARG A 42 -9.86 -14.49 -7.11
C ARG A 42 -9.13 -15.78 -6.75
N ALA A 43 -8.06 -15.65 -5.97
CA ALA A 43 -7.42 -16.75 -5.27
C ALA A 43 -7.34 -16.46 -3.77
N ASP A 44 -6.98 -17.48 -2.98
CA ASP A 44 -6.88 -17.36 -1.53
C ASP A 44 -5.85 -16.29 -1.13
N GLY A 45 -6.21 -15.47 -0.16
CA GLY A 45 -5.35 -14.40 0.34
C GLY A 45 -5.32 -13.12 -0.51
N MET A 46 -6.01 -13.10 -1.67
CA MET A 46 -6.08 -11.89 -2.51
C MET A 46 -7.17 -10.92 -2.04
N VAL A 47 -6.91 -9.64 -2.24
CA VAL A 47 -7.83 -8.53 -1.91
C VAL A 47 -8.49 -8.02 -3.18
N GLU A 48 -9.82 -7.92 -3.16
CA GLU A 48 -10.59 -7.35 -4.27
C GLU A 48 -10.42 -5.83 -4.34
N ALA A 49 -10.23 -5.32 -5.55
CA ALA A 49 -10.11 -3.89 -5.83
C ALA A 49 -10.74 -3.54 -7.19
N VAL A 50 -11.11 -2.27 -7.35
CA VAL A 50 -11.65 -1.74 -8.59
C VAL A 50 -10.64 -0.76 -9.20
N VAL A 51 -10.38 -0.89 -10.49
CA VAL A 51 -9.51 0.02 -11.24
C VAL A 51 -10.30 1.27 -11.64
N PRO A 52 -9.91 2.48 -11.17
CA PRO A 52 -10.73 3.68 -11.39
C PRO A 52 -10.93 4.05 -12.85
N ASN A 53 -9.95 3.76 -13.71
CA ASN A 53 -9.95 4.21 -15.10
C ASN A 53 -10.85 3.39 -16.03
N ASP A 54 -11.05 2.10 -15.75
CA ASP A 54 -11.84 1.20 -16.60
C ASP A 54 -12.97 0.47 -15.88
N GLY A 55 -13.09 0.67 -14.55
CA GLY A 55 -14.11 0.04 -13.72
C GLY A 55 -13.95 -1.47 -13.56
N SER A 56 -12.85 -2.06 -14.02
CA SER A 56 -12.62 -3.50 -13.91
C SER A 56 -12.35 -3.91 -12.47
N THR A 57 -12.89 -5.06 -12.05
CA THR A 57 -12.54 -5.71 -10.81
C THR A 57 -11.27 -6.52 -11.00
N ILE A 58 -10.33 -6.38 -10.08
CA ILE A 58 -9.07 -7.12 -10.02
C ILE A 58 -8.86 -7.67 -8.61
N PHE A 59 -8.01 -8.67 -8.48
CA PHE A 59 -7.63 -9.27 -7.20
C PHE A 59 -6.13 -9.07 -6.97
N LEU A 60 -5.81 -8.33 -5.92
CA LEU A 60 -4.43 -7.95 -5.58
C LEU A 60 -3.76 -9.05 -4.78
N HIS A 61 -2.53 -9.38 -5.13
CA HIS A 61 -1.66 -10.18 -4.27
C HIS A 61 -1.40 -9.46 -2.93
N PRO A 62 -1.18 -10.20 -1.83
CA PRO A 62 -0.94 -9.59 -0.53
C PRO A 62 0.39 -8.84 -0.44
N ASP A 63 1.38 -9.27 -1.23
CA ASP A 63 2.75 -8.77 -1.15
C ASP A 63 3.00 -7.63 -2.13
N ASP A 64 3.73 -6.61 -1.67
CA ASP A 64 4.21 -5.54 -2.51
C ASP A 64 5.46 -6.00 -3.29
N VAL A 65 5.43 -5.82 -4.60
CA VAL A 65 6.62 -6.01 -5.46
C VAL A 65 7.61 -4.88 -5.23
N LEU A 66 7.10 -3.65 -5.15
CA LEU A 66 7.84 -2.42 -4.87
C LEU A 66 7.03 -1.51 -3.96
N THR A 67 7.75 -0.63 -3.25
CA THR A 67 7.20 0.49 -2.50
C THR A 67 7.94 1.77 -2.88
N ASP A 68 7.47 2.92 -2.41
CA ASP A 68 8.15 4.21 -2.52
C ASP A 68 9.60 4.18 -2.00
N LYS A 69 9.89 3.34 -1.00
CA LYS A 69 11.24 3.14 -0.41
C LYS A 69 12.24 2.49 -1.37
N ASP A 70 11.75 1.81 -2.39
CA ASP A 70 12.58 1.14 -3.41
C ASP A 70 12.95 2.09 -4.57
N VAL A 71 12.37 3.30 -4.62
CA VAL A 71 12.57 4.26 -5.71
C VAL A 71 13.80 5.12 -5.43
N THR A 72 14.76 5.11 -6.35
CA THR A 72 16.01 5.90 -6.24
C THR A 72 15.92 7.26 -6.90
N SER A 73 15.10 7.42 -7.93
CA SER A 73 14.82 8.71 -8.53
C SER A 73 13.46 8.74 -9.21
N VAL A 74 12.89 9.93 -9.34
CA VAL A 74 11.61 10.17 -9.99
C VAL A 74 11.71 11.37 -10.94
N THR A 75 11.08 11.25 -12.10
CA THR A 75 10.95 12.33 -13.08
C THR A 75 9.49 12.48 -13.47
N PHE A 76 8.97 13.70 -13.39
CA PHE A 76 7.62 14.03 -13.83
C PHE A 76 7.68 14.68 -15.19
N GLY A 77 6.87 14.21 -16.12
CA GLY A 77 6.76 14.70 -17.48
C GLY A 77 5.31 14.85 -17.91
N ARG A 78 5.14 15.16 -19.20
CA ARG A 78 3.84 15.12 -19.87
C ARG A 78 3.90 14.15 -21.03
N ASP A 79 2.84 13.37 -21.20
CA ASP A 79 2.68 12.54 -22.39
C ASP A 79 2.24 13.38 -23.61
N GLU A 80 2.23 12.78 -24.78
CA GLU A 80 1.84 13.43 -26.05
C GLU A 80 0.38 13.94 -26.06
N ASN A 81 -0.47 13.41 -25.16
CA ASN A 81 -1.87 13.79 -25.02
C ASN A 81 -2.10 14.81 -23.89
N GLY A 82 -1.02 15.35 -23.29
CA GLY A 82 -1.07 16.29 -22.17
C GLY A 82 -1.36 15.67 -20.81
N GLY A 83 -1.41 14.33 -20.73
CA GLY A 83 -1.47 13.59 -19.48
C GLY A 83 -0.16 13.67 -18.71
N VAL A 84 -0.18 13.28 -17.44
CA VAL A 84 1.03 13.22 -16.63
C VAL A 84 1.71 11.87 -16.80
N ASP A 85 3.02 11.92 -16.92
CA ASP A 85 3.94 10.81 -17.02
C ASP A 85 4.90 10.86 -15.83
N VAL A 86 4.94 9.79 -15.07
CA VAL A 86 5.84 9.64 -13.94
C VAL A 86 6.79 8.49 -14.23
N THR A 87 8.06 8.81 -14.39
CA THR A 87 9.12 7.81 -14.57
C THR A 87 9.86 7.64 -13.26
N ILE A 88 9.89 6.40 -12.76
CA ILE A 88 10.63 6.01 -11.56
C ILE A 88 11.84 5.15 -11.95
N ARG A 89 12.94 5.35 -11.24
CA ARG A 89 14.13 4.51 -11.33
C ARG A 89 14.26 3.66 -10.07
N ILE A 90 14.64 2.41 -10.27
CA ILE A 90 14.77 1.39 -9.23
C ILE A 90 16.13 0.72 -9.41
N GLU A 91 16.84 0.42 -8.33
CA GLU A 91 18.18 -0.18 -8.41
C GLU A 91 18.34 -1.38 -7.48
N GLY A 92 19.42 -2.10 -7.62
CA GLY A 92 19.84 -3.16 -6.72
C GLY A 92 18.89 -4.35 -6.60
N ALA A 93 18.53 -4.71 -5.38
CA ALA A 93 17.67 -5.85 -5.10
C ALA A 93 16.21 -5.60 -5.52
N ALA A 94 15.74 -4.37 -5.43
CA ALA A 94 14.39 -3.97 -5.84
C ALA A 94 14.21 -4.12 -7.36
N ALA A 95 15.18 -3.71 -8.16
CA ALA A 95 15.18 -3.89 -9.61
C ALA A 95 15.11 -5.37 -9.99
N LYS A 96 15.84 -6.24 -9.28
CA LYS A 96 15.79 -7.70 -9.50
C LYS A 96 14.42 -8.29 -9.15
N ARG A 97 13.77 -7.82 -8.05
CA ARG A 97 12.42 -8.25 -7.69
C ARG A 97 11.41 -7.85 -8.77
N LEU A 98 11.48 -6.59 -9.24
CA LEU A 98 10.59 -6.09 -10.29
C LEU A 98 10.77 -6.89 -11.59
N ALA A 99 12.02 -7.12 -12.02
CA ALA A 99 12.32 -7.91 -13.21
C ALA A 99 11.75 -9.32 -13.11
N ALA A 100 12.00 -10.01 -11.99
CA ALA A 100 11.50 -11.36 -11.78
C ALA A 100 9.96 -11.40 -11.76
N ALA A 101 9.32 -10.48 -11.05
CA ALA A 101 7.87 -10.40 -10.96
C ALA A 101 7.22 -10.13 -12.33
N THR A 102 7.73 -9.14 -13.07
CA THR A 102 7.15 -8.77 -14.37
C THR A 102 7.41 -9.83 -15.44
N LYS A 103 8.57 -10.47 -15.43
CA LYS A 103 8.89 -11.59 -16.32
C LYS A 103 7.96 -12.78 -16.13
N ALA A 104 7.66 -13.13 -14.88
CA ALA A 104 6.79 -14.26 -14.54
C ALA A 104 5.29 -13.97 -14.81
N HIS A 105 4.90 -12.69 -14.92
CA HIS A 105 3.49 -12.25 -14.99
C HIS A 105 3.19 -11.42 -16.24
N ILE A 106 3.83 -11.72 -17.37
CA ILE A 106 3.51 -11.10 -18.67
C ILE A 106 2.03 -11.38 -19.01
N ASN A 107 1.34 -10.37 -19.53
CA ASN A 107 -0.09 -10.33 -19.80
C ASN A 107 -1.00 -10.28 -18.55
N LYS A 108 -0.44 -10.27 -17.35
CA LYS A 108 -1.16 -9.97 -16.11
C LYS A 108 -1.10 -8.47 -15.83
N ARG A 109 -1.82 -8.00 -14.80
CA ARG A 109 -1.81 -6.60 -14.41
C ARG A 109 -0.86 -6.36 -13.25
N MET A 110 -0.29 -5.16 -13.21
CA MET A 110 0.40 -4.64 -12.03
C MET A 110 -0.38 -3.43 -11.53
N ALA A 111 -1.01 -3.59 -10.38
CA ALA A 111 -1.71 -2.49 -9.74
C ALA A 111 -0.72 -1.53 -9.09
N ILE A 112 -0.94 -0.24 -9.28
CA ILE A 112 -0.23 0.84 -8.63
C ILE A 112 -1.18 1.45 -7.61
N LEU A 113 -0.77 1.42 -6.35
CA LEU A 113 -1.55 1.88 -5.23
C LEU A 113 -0.94 3.15 -4.65
N LEU A 114 -1.80 4.06 -4.25
CA LEU A 114 -1.46 5.26 -3.50
C LEU A 114 -2.31 5.27 -2.23
N ASP A 115 -1.66 5.24 -1.06
CA ASP A 115 -2.32 5.10 0.24
C ASP A 115 -3.32 3.91 0.27
N ASP A 116 -2.86 2.72 -0.17
CA ASP A 116 -3.63 1.48 -0.30
C ASP A 116 -4.82 1.52 -1.29
N LYS A 117 -4.97 2.59 -2.07
CA LYS A 117 -6.00 2.69 -3.10
C LYS A 117 -5.39 2.51 -4.48
N VAL A 118 -5.97 1.62 -5.28
CA VAL A 118 -5.57 1.46 -6.69
C VAL A 118 -5.83 2.76 -7.45
N ILE A 119 -4.79 3.32 -8.07
CA ILE A 119 -4.90 4.48 -8.97
C ILE A 119 -4.88 4.07 -10.44
N THR A 120 -4.18 2.98 -10.76
CA THR A 120 -4.15 2.40 -12.11
C THR A 120 -3.65 0.95 -12.03
N ALA A 121 -3.94 0.14 -13.06
CA ALA A 121 -3.48 -1.24 -13.14
C ALA A 121 -3.14 -1.63 -14.58
N PRO A 122 -1.99 -1.17 -15.12
CA PRO A 122 -1.56 -1.48 -16.47
C PRO A 122 -1.25 -2.98 -16.64
N VAL A 123 -1.36 -3.44 -17.89
CA VAL A 123 -0.96 -4.79 -18.28
C VAL A 123 0.55 -4.85 -18.47
N ILE A 124 1.20 -5.82 -17.86
CA ILE A 124 2.63 -6.10 -18.03
C ILE A 124 2.86 -6.65 -19.44
N ARG A 125 3.58 -5.90 -20.27
CA ARG A 125 3.86 -6.29 -21.67
C ARG A 125 5.24 -6.93 -21.86
N SER A 126 6.17 -6.61 -20.98
CA SER A 126 7.55 -7.10 -21.01
C SER A 126 8.15 -7.08 -19.61
N GLU A 127 9.30 -7.71 -19.46
CA GLU A 127 10.13 -7.57 -18.27
C GLU A 127 10.50 -6.10 -18.04
N ILE A 128 10.36 -5.61 -16.80
CA ILE A 128 10.71 -4.26 -16.38
C ILE A 128 11.84 -4.41 -15.36
N SER A 129 13.02 -3.85 -15.62
CA SER A 129 14.18 -4.04 -14.75
C SER A 129 14.44 -2.85 -13.82
N ASP A 130 14.91 -1.74 -14.36
CA ASP A 130 15.48 -0.62 -13.60
C ASP A 130 14.67 0.66 -13.71
N GLN A 131 13.71 0.71 -14.62
CA GLN A 131 12.90 1.88 -14.88
C GLN A 131 11.45 1.49 -15.18
N ALA A 132 10.51 2.09 -14.47
CA ALA A 132 9.08 1.95 -14.74
C ALA A 132 8.45 3.31 -15.06
N ARG A 133 7.57 3.31 -16.05
CA ARG A 133 6.82 4.50 -16.48
C ARG A 133 5.35 4.33 -16.10
N ILE A 134 4.85 5.27 -15.32
CA ILE A 134 3.48 5.31 -14.85
C ILE A 134 2.75 6.38 -15.65
N THR A 135 1.83 5.96 -16.51
CA THR A 135 1.00 6.88 -17.30
C THR A 135 -0.45 6.74 -16.89
N GLY A 136 -1.18 7.82 -16.87
CA GLY A 136 -2.60 7.80 -16.53
C GLY A 136 -3.22 9.18 -16.41
N ARG A 137 -4.52 9.20 -16.16
CA ARG A 137 -5.26 10.42 -15.83
C ARG A 137 -5.32 10.53 -14.31
N PHE A 138 -4.39 11.28 -13.75
CA PHE A 138 -4.31 11.50 -12.31
C PHE A 138 -4.95 12.84 -11.96
N SER A 139 -5.70 12.89 -10.87
CA SER A 139 -6.14 14.14 -10.28
C SER A 139 -4.96 14.92 -9.68
N ASN A 140 -5.12 16.23 -9.53
CA ASN A 140 -4.09 17.05 -8.88
C ASN A 140 -3.77 16.56 -7.45
N ALA A 141 -4.75 16.03 -6.73
CA ALA A 141 -4.55 15.49 -5.38
C ALA A 141 -3.69 14.21 -5.40
N GLU A 142 -3.91 13.31 -6.35
CA GLU A 142 -3.10 12.09 -6.54
C GLU A 142 -1.67 12.45 -6.93
N LEU A 143 -1.49 13.41 -7.85
CA LEU A 143 -0.16 13.88 -8.24
C LEU A 143 0.63 14.47 -7.08
N LEU A 144 -0.01 15.29 -6.24
CA LEU A 144 0.63 15.86 -5.05
C LEU A 144 1.02 14.78 -4.04
N ARG A 145 0.17 13.77 -3.83
CA ARG A 145 0.48 12.64 -2.94
C ARG A 145 1.60 11.77 -3.48
N MET A 146 1.56 11.43 -4.79
CA MET A 146 2.64 10.69 -5.45
C MET A 146 3.97 11.45 -5.35
N PHE A 147 3.94 12.76 -5.57
CA PHE A 147 5.11 13.62 -5.41
C PHE A 147 5.64 13.55 -3.96
N SER A 148 4.77 13.71 -2.97
CA SER A 148 5.16 13.62 -1.56
C SER A 148 5.74 12.26 -1.21
N ALA A 149 5.11 11.16 -1.63
CA ALA A 149 5.58 9.80 -1.38
C ALA A 149 6.97 9.56 -1.97
N LEU A 150 7.20 9.99 -3.22
CA LEU A 150 8.42 9.69 -3.97
C LEU A 150 9.58 10.62 -3.62
N VAL A 151 9.32 11.92 -3.40
CA VAL A 151 10.39 12.92 -3.17
C VAL A 151 10.89 12.88 -1.73
N LEU A 152 10.05 12.63 -0.75
CA LEU A 152 10.46 12.55 0.65
C LEU A 152 11.42 11.38 0.92
N HIS A 153 11.31 10.28 0.15
CA HIS A 153 12.21 9.12 0.30
C HIS A 153 13.52 9.28 -0.48
N SER A 154 13.50 9.89 -1.65
CA SER A 154 14.73 10.12 -2.43
C SER A 154 15.70 11.10 -1.74
N SER A 155 15.20 12.01 -0.92
CA SER A 155 16.03 12.99 -0.19
C SER A 155 16.72 12.40 1.05
N SER A 156 16.30 11.25 1.53
CA SER A 156 16.88 10.61 2.74
C SER A 156 18.14 9.81 2.46
N THR A 157 18.48 9.55 1.20
CA THR A 157 19.64 8.71 0.83
C THR A 157 20.94 9.53 0.65
N GLU A 158 20.88 10.85 0.65
CA GLU A 158 22.04 11.72 0.34
C GLU A 158 22.77 12.28 1.57
N GLN A 159 22.43 11.86 2.78
CA GLN A 159 23.05 12.35 4.03
C GLN A 159 23.78 11.23 4.79
N VAL A 160 24.70 10.48 4.16
CA VAL A 160 25.81 9.81 4.87
C VAL A 160 27.01 9.65 3.94
N LYS A 161 27.92 10.62 3.99
CA LYS A 161 29.31 10.42 3.61
C LYS A 161 30.22 11.25 4.49
#